data_e2f9e9255b429bb7883c15212e39d0f4
#
_entry.id   e2f9e9255b429bb7883c15212e39d0f4
#
_cell.length_a   1.000
_cell.length_b   1.000
_cell.length_c   1.000
_cell.angle_alpha   90.00
_cell.angle_beta   90.00
_cell.angle_gamma   90.00
#
_symmetry.space_group_name_H-M   'P 1'
#
loop_
_entity.id
_entity.type
_entity.pdbx_description
1 polymer ?
#
loop_
_entity_poly.entity_id
_entity_poly.type
_entity_poly.pdbx_seq_one_letter_code
_entity_poly.pdbx_strand_id
1 'polypeptide(L)'
;MSKNKHLSLDDRCKIQLMLDNKGSFSSIATQLEKDPTTISKEVRNHLQYKKTGAYRRSYNSCSKRISCQKSHICTECHAVRRYSLCRRCSMCNAFCKDFEKETCKRLLKPPYVCNGCGKRSECSLEKRVYNADFAHREYRDVLSESRTGLSYSEDEIRYLDEFISPLIRQKQSPHHICATNADSLTVSERTIYRLIDARIISAMNIDLPRKVRYSARRV
;
A
#
# COMPACT_ATOMS: atom_id res chain seq x y z
N MET A 1 -25.52 18.45 0.34
CA MET A 1 -24.25 18.13 1.02
C MET A 1 -23.80 16.76 0.59
N SER A 2 -22.63 16.64 -0.03
CA SER A 2 -22.11 15.36 -0.51
C SER A 2 -21.71 14.47 0.69
N LYS A 3 -22.50 13.46 1.00
CA LYS A 3 -22.33 12.56 2.17
C LYS A 3 -21.12 11.62 2.08
N ASN A 4 -20.40 11.56 0.96
CA ASN A 4 -19.38 10.53 0.70
C ASN A 4 -18.02 11.10 0.30
N LYS A 5 -17.50 12.09 1.01
CA LYS A 5 -16.10 12.50 0.82
C LYS A 5 -15.15 11.46 1.41
N HIS A 6 -14.20 11.01 0.61
CA HIS A 6 -13.07 10.20 1.09
C HIS A 6 -12.29 10.96 2.19
N LEU A 7 -11.62 10.22 3.06
CA LEU A 7 -10.78 10.82 4.10
C LEU A 7 -9.59 11.57 3.45
N SER A 8 -9.45 12.83 3.82
CA SER A 8 -8.30 13.66 3.43
C SER A 8 -7.06 13.32 4.27
N LEU A 9 -5.91 13.88 3.92
CA LEU A 9 -4.71 13.78 4.78
C LEU A 9 -4.96 14.43 6.15
N ASP A 10 -5.65 15.58 6.18
CA ASP A 10 -5.98 16.27 7.42
C ASP A 10 -6.88 15.42 8.34
N ASP A 11 -7.90 14.76 7.76
CA ASP A 11 -8.72 13.82 8.53
C ASP A 11 -7.89 12.68 9.11
N ARG A 12 -6.94 12.13 8.34
CA ARG A 12 -6.03 11.08 8.80
C ARG A 12 -5.09 11.55 9.90
N CYS A 13 -4.59 12.78 9.81
CA CYS A 13 -3.80 13.40 10.89
C CYS A 13 -4.61 13.56 12.18
N LYS A 14 -5.86 13.99 12.08
CA LYS A 14 -6.77 14.06 13.23
C LYS A 14 -7.05 12.69 13.84
N ILE A 15 -7.29 11.67 13.01
CA ILE A 15 -7.44 10.27 13.46
C ILE A 15 -6.19 9.84 14.24
N GLN A 16 -5.00 10.05 13.70
CA GLN A 16 -3.75 9.68 14.37
C GLN A 16 -3.59 10.39 15.70
N LEU A 17 -3.78 11.71 15.75
CA LEU A 17 -3.66 12.51 16.96
C LEU A 17 -4.62 12.03 18.06
N MET A 18 -5.87 11.77 17.70
CA MET A 18 -6.85 11.27 18.65
C MET A 18 -6.53 9.86 19.14
N LEU A 19 -6.03 8.96 18.26
CA LEU A 19 -5.56 7.64 18.67
C LEU A 19 -4.36 7.71 19.61
N ASP A 20 -3.44 8.63 19.39
CA ASP A 20 -2.30 8.88 20.27
C ASP A 20 -2.77 9.39 21.65
N ASN A 21 -3.88 10.11 21.68
CA ASN A 21 -4.56 10.57 22.90
C ASN A 21 -5.59 9.55 23.47
N LYS A 22 -5.55 8.29 23.03
CA LYS A 22 -6.43 7.20 23.48
C LYS A 22 -7.92 7.40 23.15
N GLY A 23 -8.23 8.19 22.13
CA GLY A 23 -9.60 8.38 21.63
C GLY A 23 -10.23 7.08 21.14
N SER A 24 -11.54 6.97 21.30
CA SER A 24 -12.34 5.87 20.76
C SER A 24 -12.75 6.14 19.31
N PHE A 25 -13.08 5.08 18.56
CA PHE A 25 -13.58 5.26 17.19
C PHE A 25 -14.86 6.12 17.14
N SER A 26 -15.73 6.01 18.15
CA SER A 26 -16.95 6.85 18.23
C SER A 26 -16.59 8.32 18.43
N SER A 27 -15.66 8.66 19.33
CA SER A 27 -15.26 10.05 19.56
C SER A 27 -14.56 10.66 18.32
N ILE A 28 -13.74 9.88 17.63
CA ILE A 28 -13.09 10.30 16.39
C ILE A 28 -14.14 10.54 15.29
N ALA A 29 -15.09 9.63 15.16
CA ALA A 29 -16.16 9.70 14.17
C ALA A 29 -17.05 10.95 14.37
N THR A 30 -17.41 11.23 15.60
CA THR A 30 -18.18 12.43 15.95
C THR A 30 -17.42 13.71 15.54
N GLN A 31 -16.12 13.78 15.85
CA GLN A 31 -15.30 14.96 15.51
C GLN A 31 -15.11 15.18 14.01
N LEU A 32 -15.08 14.09 13.24
CA LEU A 32 -14.89 14.12 11.78
C LEU A 32 -16.22 14.10 11.00
N GLU A 33 -17.35 14.07 11.68
CA GLU A 33 -18.69 13.91 11.08
C GLU A 33 -18.75 12.68 10.14
N LYS A 34 -18.14 11.58 10.57
CA LYS A 34 -18.06 10.30 9.86
C LYS A 34 -18.70 9.19 10.67
N ASP A 35 -18.99 8.08 10.00
CA ASP A 35 -19.45 6.88 10.69
C ASP A 35 -18.30 6.17 11.42
N PRO A 36 -18.50 5.66 12.66
CA PRO A 36 -17.47 4.92 13.40
C PRO A 36 -16.92 3.72 12.66
N THR A 37 -17.73 3.07 11.81
CA THR A 37 -17.27 1.94 11.00
C THR A 37 -16.27 2.36 9.93
N THR A 38 -16.42 3.59 9.38
CA THR A 38 -15.47 4.18 8.44
C THR A 38 -14.11 4.37 9.10
N ILE A 39 -14.09 4.93 10.32
CA ILE A 39 -12.85 5.11 11.08
C ILE A 39 -12.21 3.76 11.43
N SER A 40 -13.02 2.79 11.86
CA SER A 40 -12.53 1.45 12.17
C SER A 40 -11.93 0.75 10.94
N LYS A 41 -12.57 0.85 9.77
CA LYS A 41 -12.06 0.31 8.50
C LYS A 41 -10.76 1.00 8.09
N GLU A 42 -10.70 2.32 8.11
CA GLU A 42 -9.50 3.11 7.81
C GLU A 42 -8.31 2.66 8.67
N VAL A 43 -8.49 2.61 9.99
CA VAL A 43 -7.42 2.21 10.92
C VAL A 43 -6.99 0.77 10.69
N ARG A 44 -7.91 -0.17 10.46
CA ARG A 44 -7.59 -1.60 10.26
C ARG A 44 -6.94 -1.89 8.92
N ASN A 45 -7.29 -1.15 7.87
CA ASN A 45 -6.75 -1.35 6.53
C ASN A 45 -5.34 -0.76 6.38
N HIS A 46 -4.98 0.27 7.17
CA HIS A 46 -3.72 0.99 7.07
C HIS A 46 -2.82 0.79 8.31
N LEU A 47 -2.72 -0.46 8.78
CA LEU A 47 -1.87 -0.82 9.93
C LEU A 47 -0.41 -0.98 9.52
N GLN A 48 0.48 -0.23 10.18
CA GLN A 48 1.91 -0.50 10.14
C GLN A 48 2.31 -1.50 11.24
N TYR A 49 2.98 -2.57 10.83
CA TYR A 49 3.54 -3.57 11.76
C TYR A 49 5.00 -3.22 12.05
N LYS A 50 5.32 -2.94 13.32
CA LYS A 50 6.66 -2.58 13.75
C LYS A 50 7.23 -3.62 14.70
N LYS A 51 8.32 -4.27 14.26
CA LYS A 51 9.10 -5.23 15.04
C LYS A 51 10.21 -4.52 15.80
N THR A 52 9.84 -3.55 16.63
CA THR A 52 10.76 -2.78 17.46
C THR A 52 10.79 -3.33 18.88
N GLY A 53 11.99 -3.43 19.46
CA GLY A 53 12.14 -3.82 20.86
C GLY A 53 11.64 -2.77 21.85
N ALA A 54 11.99 -2.98 23.11
CA ALA A 54 11.80 -2.06 24.21
C ALA A 54 13.16 -1.49 24.66
N TYR A 55 13.15 -0.55 25.62
CA TYR A 55 14.38 -0.07 26.21
C TYR A 55 15.21 -1.24 26.74
N ARG A 56 16.45 -1.41 26.25
CA ARG A 56 17.37 -2.52 26.58
C ARG A 56 16.83 -3.94 26.32
N ARG A 57 15.78 -4.09 25.50
CA ARG A 57 15.22 -5.40 25.13
C ARG A 57 14.98 -5.44 23.64
N SER A 58 15.53 -6.44 22.96
CA SER A 58 15.25 -6.69 21.56
C SER A 58 13.79 -7.08 21.33
N TYR A 59 13.32 -6.90 20.11
CA TYR A 59 12.03 -7.43 19.69
C TYR A 59 11.95 -8.93 19.95
N ASN A 60 10.93 -9.37 20.65
CA ASN A 60 10.64 -10.76 20.89
C ASN A 60 9.14 -10.96 21.11
N SER A 61 8.47 -11.63 20.18
CA SER A 61 7.04 -11.93 20.26
C SER A 61 6.74 -13.35 20.78
N CYS A 62 7.73 -14.04 21.37
CA CYS A 62 7.49 -15.33 22.01
C CYS A 62 6.65 -15.20 23.28
N SER A 63 5.68 -16.09 23.47
CA SER A 63 4.87 -16.17 24.70
C SER A 63 5.74 -16.42 25.94
N LYS A 64 6.82 -17.17 25.77
CA LYS A 64 7.77 -17.56 26.82
C LYS A 64 8.92 -16.56 27.01
N ARG A 65 8.90 -15.36 26.37
CA ARG A 65 9.98 -14.36 26.39
C ARG A 65 10.39 -13.87 27.79
N ILE A 66 9.53 -13.99 28.79
CA ILE A 66 9.80 -13.55 30.15
C ILE A 66 10.55 -14.65 30.93
N SER A 67 10.09 -15.90 30.83
CA SER A 67 10.56 -17.03 31.65
C SER A 67 11.59 -17.93 30.96
N CYS A 68 11.73 -17.87 29.65
CA CYS A 68 12.61 -18.76 28.88
C CYS A 68 14.09 -18.62 29.31
N GLN A 69 14.75 -19.74 29.59
CA GLN A 69 16.17 -19.81 29.98
C GLN A 69 17.08 -20.38 28.88
N LYS A 70 16.54 -20.60 27.66
CA LYS A 70 17.31 -21.17 26.56
C LYS A 70 18.43 -20.25 26.11
N SER A 71 19.59 -20.85 25.79
CA SER A 71 20.78 -20.20 25.25
C SER A 71 21.24 -20.93 24.00
N HIS A 72 22.01 -20.25 23.13
CA HIS A 72 22.68 -20.83 21.97
C HIS A 72 21.76 -21.61 21.00
N ILE A 73 20.55 -21.08 20.74
CA ILE A 73 19.57 -21.71 19.84
C ILE A 73 19.98 -21.58 18.38
N CYS A 74 20.66 -20.49 18.01
CA CYS A 74 21.14 -20.24 16.64
C CYS A 74 22.67 -20.28 16.59
N THR A 75 23.20 -20.59 15.41
CA THR A 75 24.65 -20.67 15.14
C THR A 75 25.37 -19.33 15.30
N GLU A 76 24.69 -18.23 15.03
CA GLU A 76 25.24 -16.87 15.12
C GLU A 76 25.59 -16.43 16.56
N CYS A 77 24.99 -17.06 17.58
CA CYS A 77 25.35 -16.80 18.98
C CYS A 77 26.83 -17.10 19.31
N HIS A 78 27.47 -17.99 18.54
CA HIS A 78 28.88 -18.32 18.72
C HIS A 78 29.80 -17.21 18.20
N ALA A 79 29.39 -16.47 17.18
CA ALA A 79 30.17 -15.39 16.57
C ALA A 79 30.05 -14.07 17.34
N VAL A 80 28.92 -13.82 18.01
CA VAL A 80 28.64 -12.57 18.70
C VAL A 80 28.08 -12.87 20.09
N ARG A 81 28.95 -12.97 21.09
CA ARG A 81 28.58 -13.17 22.52
C ARG A 81 27.79 -11.97 23.12
N ARG A 82 26.73 -11.54 22.47
CA ARG A 82 25.98 -10.34 22.86
C ARG A 82 24.97 -10.58 23.99
N TYR A 83 24.43 -11.79 24.07
CA TYR A 83 23.39 -12.13 25.06
C TYR A 83 23.58 -13.53 25.62
N SER A 84 23.53 -13.67 26.94
CA SER A 84 23.57 -14.97 27.61
C SER A 84 22.30 -15.80 27.40
N LEU A 85 21.17 -15.18 27.17
CA LEU A 85 19.87 -15.82 26.99
C LEU A 85 19.23 -15.44 25.66
N CYS A 86 18.75 -16.43 24.91
CA CYS A 86 18.10 -16.22 23.60
C CYS A 86 16.85 -15.34 23.66
N ARG A 87 16.14 -15.32 24.77
CA ARG A 87 14.96 -14.43 24.99
C ARG A 87 15.27 -12.94 24.85
N ARG A 88 16.54 -12.53 24.98
CA ARG A 88 16.99 -11.15 24.81
C ARG A 88 17.40 -10.82 23.37
N CYS A 89 17.41 -11.79 22.49
CA CYS A 89 17.84 -11.69 21.09
C CYS A 89 16.62 -11.77 20.16
N SER A 90 16.58 -10.91 19.13
CA SER A 90 15.52 -10.93 18.11
C SER A 90 15.51 -12.20 17.26
N MET A 91 16.69 -12.86 17.11
CA MET A 91 16.83 -14.11 16.35
C MET A 91 16.05 -15.27 16.99
N CYS A 92 15.72 -15.17 18.27
CA CYS A 92 14.85 -16.14 18.95
C CYS A 92 13.51 -16.35 18.22
N ASN A 93 12.96 -15.31 17.60
CA ASN A 93 11.69 -15.40 16.88
C ASN A 93 11.75 -16.27 15.62
N ALA A 94 12.94 -16.43 15.01
CA ALA A 94 13.13 -17.19 13.78
C ALA A 94 13.66 -18.62 14.03
N PHE A 95 14.56 -18.80 15.00
CA PHE A 95 15.30 -20.04 15.16
C PHE A 95 14.81 -20.94 16.29
N CYS A 96 13.95 -20.45 17.20
CA CYS A 96 13.48 -21.27 18.30
C CYS A 96 12.38 -22.23 17.86
N LYS A 97 12.63 -23.55 17.99
CA LYS A 97 11.65 -24.60 17.65
C LYS A 97 10.38 -24.53 18.52
N ASP A 98 10.51 -24.04 19.76
CA ASP A 98 9.38 -23.90 20.71
C ASP A 98 8.81 -22.47 20.70
N PHE A 99 9.00 -21.76 19.60
CA PHE A 99 8.46 -20.41 19.44
C PHE A 99 6.94 -20.46 19.34
N GLU A 100 6.29 -19.75 20.24
CA GLU A 100 4.84 -19.53 20.23
C GLU A 100 4.57 -18.04 20.14
N LYS A 101 4.00 -17.58 19.02
CA LYS A 101 3.72 -16.15 18.80
C LYS A 101 2.66 -15.65 19.78
N GLU A 102 3.01 -14.64 20.56
CA GLU A 102 2.07 -13.90 21.40
C GLU A 102 1.73 -12.55 20.75
N THR A 103 0.43 -12.28 20.68
CA THR A 103 -0.10 -10.98 20.29
C THR A 103 -0.61 -10.25 21.53
N CYS A 104 -0.32 -8.95 21.64
CA CYS A 104 -0.79 -8.15 22.75
C CYS A 104 -2.32 -8.17 22.84
N LYS A 105 -2.88 -8.54 24.01
CA LYS A 105 -4.34 -8.62 24.22
C LYS A 105 -5.10 -7.31 23.91
N ARG A 106 -4.43 -6.16 24.04
CA ARG A 106 -5.02 -4.85 23.67
C ARG A 106 -5.29 -4.73 22.18
N LEU A 107 -4.50 -5.40 21.32
CA LEU A 107 -4.69 -5.38 19.88
C LEU A 107 -5.84 -6.25 19.38
N LEU A 108 -6.48 -7.00 20.26
CA LEU A 108 -7.69 -7.80 19.97
C LEU A 108 -8.98 -6.98 20.14
N LYS A 109 -8.88 -5.80 20.75
CA LYS A 109 -10.00 -4.89 21.00
C LYS A 109 -9.75 -3.54 20.35
N PRO A 110 -10.80 -2.76 20.02
CA PRO A 110 -10.64 -1.40 19.52
C PRO A 110 -9.73 -0.56 20.46
N PRO A 111 -8.92 0.31 19.91
CA PRO A 111 -8.75 0.69 18.52
C PRO A 111 -7.77 -0.18 17.70
N TYR A 112 -7.38 -1.39 18.14
CA TYR A 112 -6.52 -2.38 17.47
C TYR A 112 -5.08 -1.92 17.22
N VAL A 113 -4.67 -0.77 17.75
CA VAL A 113 -3.37 -0.13 17.55
C VAL A 113 -2.64 0.17 18.86
N CYS A 114 -1.34 0.37 18.77
CA CYS A 114 -0.47 0.77 19.87
C CYS A 114 -0.36 2.30 20.02
N ASN A 115 -1.09 3.07 19.23
CA ASN A 115 -1.23 4.50 19.40
C ASN A 115 -1.76 4.81 20.81
N GLY A 116 -1.20 5.80 21.50
CA GLY A 116 -1.59 6.14 22.87
C GLY A 116 -1.30 5.06 23.94
N CYS A 117 -0.56 3.99 23.61
CA CYS A 117 -0.20 2.96 24.59
C CYS A 117 0.93 3.43 25.51
N GLY A 118 0.65 3.67 26.80
CA GLY A 118 1.65 4.09 27.77
C GLY A 118 2.78 3.08 28.00
N LYS A 119 2.57 1.79 27.69
CA LYS A 119 3.61 0.75 27.78
C LYS A 119 4.37 0.53 26.48
N ARG A 120 4.24 1.41 25.49
CA ARG A 120 4.84 1.24 24.15
C ARG A 120 6.37 1.16 24.18
N SER A 121 7.02 1.96 25.04
CA SER A 121 8.48 1.99 25.23
C SER A 121 9.03 0.73 25.89
N GLU A 122 8.23 0.05 26.70
CA GLU A 122 8.60 -1.16 27.44
C GLU A 122 8.19 -2.46 26.74
N CYS A 123 7.41 -2.34 25.66
CA CYS A 123 6.84 -3.49 24.95
C CYS A 123 7.83 -4.05 23.93
N SER A 124 8.15 -5.34 24.03
CA SER A 124 8.97 -6.06 23.06
C SER A 124 8.17 -6.83 22.01
N LEU A 125 6.85 -6.86 22.12
CA LEU A 125 5.96 -7.52 21.14
C LEU A 125 5.87 -6.73 19.83
N GLU A 126 5.34 -7.38 18.80
CA GLU A 126 4.99 -6.71 17.55
C GLU A 126 3.97 -5.61 17.81
N LYS A 127 4.30 -4.40 17.35
CA LYS A 127 3.45 -3.22 17.51
C LYS A 127 2.65 -3.00 16.24
N ARG A 128 1.39 -2.60 16.39
CA ARG A 128 0.54 -2.13 15.29
C ARG A 128 0.31 -0.64 15.48
N VAL A 129 0.64 0.15 14.49
CA VAL A 129 0.56 1.61 14.59
C VAL A 129 -0.19 2.14 13.38
N TYR A 130 -1.14 3.03 13.62
CA TYR A 130 -1.73 3.85 12.57
C TYR A 130 -0.86 5.10 12.36
N ASN A 131 -0.50 5.38 11.11
CA ASN A 131 0.23 6.57 10.71
C ASN A 131 -0.47 7.23 9.53
N ALA A 132 -0.78 8.51 9.65
CA ALA A 132 -1.58 9.28 8.69
C ALA A 132 -0.92 9.35 7.30
N ASP A 133 0.40 9.65 7.27
CA ASP A 133 1.13 9.77 6.00
C ASP A 133 1.24 8.43 5.28
N PHE A 134 1.45 7.35 6.03
CA PHE A 134 1.47 6.01 5.47
C PHE A 134 0.11 5.63 4.89
N ALA A 135 -0.97 5.83 5.65
CA ALA A 135 -2.33 5.55 5.22
C ALA A 135 -2.72 6.38 3.98
N HIS A 136 -2.29 7.65 3.93
CA HIS A 136 -2.56 8.50 2.78
C HIS A 136 -1.79 8.06 1.53
N ARG A 137 -0.54 7.63 1.67
CA ARG A 137 0.24 7.08 0.54
C ARG A 137 -0.38 5.81 0.00
N GLU A 138 -0.64 4.81 0.85
CA GLU A 138 -1.31 3.57 0.44
C GLU A 138 -2.63 3.85 -0.28
N TYR A 139 -3.45 4.76 0.25
CA TYR A 139 -4.69 5.16 -0.41
C TYR A 139 -4.45 5.75 -1.81
N ARG A 140 -3.45 6.62 -1.95
CA ARG A 140 -3.10 7.21 -3.26
C ARG A 140 -2.55 6.18 -4.23
N ASP A 141 -1.76 5.22 -3.75
CA ASP A 141 -1.21 4.14 -4.56
C ASP A 141 -2.33 3.26 -5.11
N VAL A 142 -3.27 2.84 -4.27
CA VAL A 142 -4.47 2.09 -4.69
C VAL A 142 -5.30 2.87 -5.72
N LEU A 143 -5.50 4.18 -5.52
CA LEU A 143 -6.20 5.03 -6.50
C LEU A 143 -5.43 5.14 -7.81
N SER A 144 -4.11 5.23 -7.76
CA SER A 144 -3.25 5.29 -8.94
C SER A 144 -3.30 3.96 -9.70
N GLU A 145 -3.10 2.86 -9.00
CA GLU A 145 -3.14 1.50 -9.58
C GLU A 145 -4.49 1.18 -10.20
N SER A 146 -5.59 1.53 -9.52
CA SER A 146 -6.94 1.31 -10.06
C SER A 146 -7.25 2.12 -11.32
N ARG A 147 -6.50 3.21 -11.54
CA ARG A 147 -6.64 4.09 -12.72
C ARG A 147 -5.62 3.79 -13.82
N THR A 148 -4.57 3.03 -13.53
CA THR A 148 -3.53 2.67 -14.49
C THR A 148 -3.90 1.43 -15.31
N GLY A 149 -4.83 0.63 -14.86
CA GLY A 149 -5.34 -0.52 -15.61
C GLY A 149 -6.15 -0.11 -16.84
N LEU A 150 -5.94 -0.81 -17.95
CA LEU A 150 -6.88 -0.81 -19.08
C LEU A 150 -7.94 -1.86 -18.74
N SER A 151 -9.21 -1.44 -18.68
CA SER A 151 -10.34 -2.33 -18.38
C SER A 151 -10.75 -3.16 -19.60
N TYR A 152 -9.79 -3.65 -20.39
CA TYR A 152 -10.03 -4.44 -21.58
C TYR A 152 -9.58 -5.88 -21.37
N SER A 153 -10.40 -6.85 -21.82
CA SER A 153 -10.03 -8.26 -21.90
C SER A 153 -8.99 -8.49 -23.00
N GLU A 154 -8.32 -9.64 -22.97
CA GLU A 154 -7.34 -10.00 -24.02
C GLU A 154 -7.96 -10.05 -25.42
N ASP A 155 -9.21 -10.50 -25.52
CA ASP A 155 -9.94 -10.56 -26.79
C ASP A 155 -10.29 -9.15 -27.30
N GLU A 156 -10.69 -8.24 -26.42
CA GLU A 156 -10.92 -6.83 -26.78
C GLU A 156 -9.63 -6.14 -27.20
N ILE A 157 -8.51 -6.40 -26.53
CA ILE A 157 -7.20 -5.86 -26.91
C ILE A 157 -6.81 -6.38 -28.30
N ARG A 158 -7.01 -7.68 -28.56
CA ARG A 158 -6.72 -8.27 -29.87
C ARG A 158 -7.56 -7.63 -30.96
N TYR A 159 -8.86 -7.48 -30.74
CA TYR A 159 -9.75 -6.79 -31.66
C TYR A 159 -9.31 -5.35 -31.94
N LEU A 160 -8.96 -4.60 -30.88
CA LEU A 160 -8.49 -3.22 -31.01
C LEU A 160 -7.15 -3.15 -31.76
N ASP A 161 -6.25 -4.08 -31.54
CA ASP A 161 -4.96 -4.14 -32.28
C ASP A 161 -5.17 -4.44 -33.76
N GLU A 162 -5.95 -5.46 -34.09
CA GLU A 162 -6.26 -5.84 -35.47
C GLU A 162 -6.98 -4.72 -36.22
N PHE A 163 -7.80 -3.93 -35.54
CA PHE A 163 -8.55 -2.84 -36.18
C PHE A 163 -7.71 -1.53 -36.26
N ILE A 164 -7.07 -1.12 -35.18
CA ILE A 164 -6.43 0.21 -35.08
C ILE A 164 -5.02 0.22 -35.67
N SER A 165 -4.22 -0.80 -35.45
CA SER A 165 -2.80 -0.79 -35.81
C SER A 165 -2.56 -0.69 -37.33
N PRO A 166 -3.33 -1.35 -38.21
CA PRO A 166 -3.18 -1.14 -39.66
C PRO A 166 -3.51 0.29 -40.10
N LEU A 167 -4.55 0.91 -39.50
CA LEU A 167 -4.96 2.27 -39.86
C LEU A 167 -3.89 3.30 -39.43
N ILE A 168 -3.27 3.11 -38.26
CA ILE A 168 -2.14 3.96 -37.81
C ILE A 168 -0.93 3.81 -38.73
N ARG A 169 -0.59 2.58 -39.14
CA ARG A 169 0.51 2.34 -40.10
C ARG A 169 0.25 2.99 -41.45
N GLN A 170 -1.02 3.14 -41.84
CA GLN A 170 -1.44 3.92 -43.02
C GLN A 170 -1.42 5.43 -42.77
N LYS A 171 -0.82 5.88 -41.64
CA LYS A 171 -0.70 7.29 -41.27
C LYS A 171 -1.99 8.01 -40.94
N GLN A 172 -3.05 7.26 -40.60
CA GLN A 172 -4.26 7.88 -40.03
C GLN A 172 -4.00 8.32 -38.59
N SER A 173 -4.51 9.49 -38.23
CA SER A 173 -4.41 9.95 -36.83
C SER A 173 -5.44 9.26 -35.93
N PRO A 174 -5.15 9.04 -34.63
CA PRO A 174 -6.14 8.49 -33.69
C PRO A 174 -7.46 9.26 -33.67
N HIS A 175 -7.41 10.59 -33.82
CA HIS A 175 -8.60 11.43 -33.97
C HIS A 175 -9.45 11.02 -35.18
N HIS A 176 -8.83 10.88 -36.34
CA HIS A 176 -9.52 10.50 -37.57
C HIS A 176 -10.11 9.08 -37.45
N ILE A 177 -9.36 8.14 -36.89
CA ILE A 177 -9.82 6.76 -36.66
C ILE A 177 -11.08 6.75 -35.79
N CYS A 178 -11.09 7.49 -34.68
CA CYS A 178 -12.26 7.59 -33.80
C CYS A 178 -13.45 8.27 -34.50
N ALA A 179 -13.20 9.33 -35.26
CA ALA A 179 -14.27 10.09 -35.91
C ALA A 179 -14.94 9.30 -37.06
N THR A 180 -14.14 8.56 -37.83
CA THR A 180 -14.67 7.78 -38.99
C THR A 180 -15.29 6.45 -38.58
N ASN A 181 -14.93 5.89 -37.44
CA ASN A 181 -15.37 4.57 -37.00
C ASN A 181 -16.13 4.61 -35.65
N ALA A 182 -16.84 5.71 -35.39
CA ALA A 182 -17.55 5.90 -34.13
C ALA A 182 -18.57 4.77 -33.80
N ASP A 183 -19.17 4.17 -34.81
CA ASP A 183 -20.13 3.09 -34.63
C ASP A 183 -19.48 1.73 -34.29
N SER A 184 -18.21 1.55 -34.69
CA SER A 184 -17.45 0.30 -34.49
C SER A 184 -16.42 0.37 -33.36
N LEU A 185 -16.00 1.57 -32.97
CA LEU A 185 -14.99 1.81 -31.98
C LEU A 185 -15.57 2.54 -30.76
N THR A 186 -15.64 1.84 -29.64
CA THR A 186 -16.10 2.42 -28.35
C THR A 186 -14.96 3.10 -27.56
N VAL A 187 -13.75 3.19 -28.12
CA VAL A 187 -12.58 3.74 -27.45
C VAL A 187 -12.33 5.21 -27.84
N SER A 188 -11.90 6.00 -26.87
CA SER A 188 -11.53 7.40 -27.11
C SER A 188 -10.13 7.53 -27.72
N GLU A 189 -9.88 8.64 -28.42
CA GLU A 189 -8.55 9.01 -28.93
C GLU A 189 -7.46 8.89 -27.84
N ARG A 190 -7.73 9.36 -26.63
CA ARG A 190 -6.81 9.26 -25.49
C ARG A 190 -6.50 7.82 -25.12
N THR A 191 -7.47 6.93 -25.26
CA THR A 191 -7.28 5.49 -25.01
C THR A 191 -6.34 4.89 -26.06
N ILE A 192 -6.49 5.24 -27.34
CA ILE A 192 -5.60 4.77 -28.39
C ILE A 192 -4.14 5.19 -28.10
N TYR A 193 -3.90 6.45 -27.73
CA TYR A 193 -2.57 6.89 -27.34
C TYR A 193 -2.01 6.12 -26.15
N ARG A 194 -2.84 5.81 -25.15
CA ARG A 194 -2.42 5.01 -23.98
C ARG A 194 -2.07 3.57 -24.35
N LEU A 195 -2.82 2.95 -25.25
CA LEU A 195 -2.53 1.60 -25.77
C LEU A 195 -1.19 1.54 -26.48
N ILE A 196 -0.89 2.55 -27.32
CA ILE A 196 0.39 2.69 -28.03
C ILE A 196 1.54 2.95 -27.04
N ASP A 197 1.39 3.90 -26.12
CA ASP A 197 2.42 4.26 -25.14
C ASP A 197 2.76 3.10 -24.22
N ALA A 198 1.76 2.30 -23.82
CA ALA A 198 1.93 1.11 -23.00
C ALA A 198 2.40 -0.13 -23.79
N ARG A 199 2.56 -0.02 -25.11
CA ARG A 199 2.90 -1.14 -26.03
C ARG A 199 1.97 -2.33 -25.91
N ILE A 200 0.69 -2.08 -25.76
CA ILE A 200 -0.33 -3.10 -25.64
C ILE A 200 -0.83 -3.55 -27.01
N ILE A 201 -0.84 -2.62 -27.99
CA ILE A 201 -1.11 -2.88 -29.40
C ILE A 201 0.18 -2.83 -30.22
N SER A 202 0.15 -3.42 -31.40
CA SER A 202 1.32 -3.58 -32.26
C SER A 202 1.76 -2.27 -32.96
N ALA A 203 0.89 -1.26 -33.02
CA ALA A 203 1.26 0.07 -33.49
C ALA A 203 2.19 0.77 -32.47
N MET A 204 3.17 1.50 -32.97
CA MET A 204 4.18 2.21 -32.18
C MET A 204 4.07 3.71 -32.36
N ASN A 205 4.69 4.47 -31.44
CA ASN A 205 4.73 5.93 -31.49
C ASN A 205 5.33 6.48 -32.79
N ILE A 206 6.24 5.74 -33.43
CA ILE A 206 6.86 6.13 -34.70
C ILE A 206 5.88 6.03 -35.89
N ASP A 207 4.83 5.22 -35.76
CA ASP A 207 3.80 5.07 -36.78
C ASP A 207 2.84 6.26 -36.82
N LEU A 208 2.76 7.02 -35.74
CA LEU A 208 1.88 8.19 -35.59
C LEU A 208 2.37 9.37 -36.45
N PRO A 209 1.48 10.08 -37.18
CA PRO A 209 1.87 11.11 -38.12
C PRO A 209 2.51 12.37 -37.48
N ARG A 210 2.33 12.61 -36.18
CA ARG A 210 2.76 13.86 -35.51
C ARG A 210 3.43 13.70 -34.17
N LYS A 211 3.55 12.50 -33.59
CA LYS A 211 4.05 12.33 -32.21
C LYS A 211 5.58 12.39 -32.12
N VAL A 212 6.30 12.01 -33.18
CA VAL A 212 7.76 12.09 -33.23
C VAL A 212 8.16 13.19 -34.21
N ARG A 213 8.42 14.39 -33.70
CA ARG A 213 9.04 15.48 -34.47
C ARG A 213 10.48 15.62 -34.00
N TYR A 214 11.43 15.32 -34.88
CA TYR A 214 12.80 15.74 -34.70
C TYR A 214 12.88 17.23 -35.01
N SER A 215 13.11 18.10 -34.02
CA SER A 215 13.57 19.44 -34.30
C SER A 215 15.05 19.34 -34.70
N ALA A 216 15.41 19.85 -35.88
CA ALA A 216 16.80 19.96 -36.26
C ALA A 216 17.57 20.74 -35.19
N ARG A 217 18.69 20.17 -34.70
CA ARG A 217 19.58 20.87 -33.79
C ARG A 217 20.06 22.12 -34.52
N ARG A 218 19.73 23.31 -33.98
CA ARG A 218 20.38 24.54 -34.45
C ARG A 218 21.86 24.44 -34.08
N VAL A 219 22.72 24.38 -35.09
CA VAL A 219 24.18 24.51 -34.97
C VAL A 219 24.50 25.95 -34.63
#